data_fb2a3fe0b6a5667071f36759cf661a70
#
_entry.id   fb2a3fe0b6a5667071f36759cf661a70
#
_cell.length_a   1.000
_cell.length_b   1.000
_cell.length_c   1.000
_cell.angle_alpha   90.00
_cell.angle_beta   90.00
_cell.angle_gamma   90.00
#
_symmetry.space_group_name_H-M   'P 1'
#
loop_
_entity.id
_entity.type
_entity.pdbx_description
1 polymer ?
#
loop_
_entity_poly.entity_id
_entity_poly.type
_entity_poly.pdbx_seq_one_letter_code
_entity_poly.pdbx_strand_id
1 'polypeptide(L)'
;MRYARRMNGYSEVPHNGEINNYLRKDLDAKATAKNTACWNLLGKVRTKRTLCFSLYTALELCGVELPRHSTLPQKDFYVTVRSKGTRSSLDNVDYRIWNAKFNSIAFSNGVTCMHPMDAWIQFAQYLNLTELVVLAEALIRRYGYAIEQFTQRLTAFHRVIGRARCEAALKLVKPSDSVQETRTRLALMLFGLPIPQTQYGITDSENGYTYTVDMAYPQYKVAIEYDGDHHRRFRKQYVRDQQKRRRLRQLGWTVIEVFADDLWNTAKQRAFAQEVATAMQIPLPGRPQPSCRVLIDGSLTINARKREYRRRKQAKHNKASQH
;
A
#
# COMPACT_ATOMS: atom_id res chain seq x y z
N MET A 1 5.39 10.44 -24.29
CA MET A 1 4.56 9.24 -24.11
C MET A 1 3.31 9.60 -23.31
N ARG A 2 2.14 9.63 -23.98
CA ARG A 2 0.88 10.21 -23.44
C ARG A 2 -0.10 9.09 -23.10
N TYR A 3 0.18 8.27 -22.07
CA TYR A 3 -0.74 7.21 -21.66
C TYR A 3 -1.81 7.63 -20.66
N ALA A 4 -1.66 8.82 -20.04
CA ALA A 4 -2.57 9.29 -18.98
C ALA A 4 -3.76 10.15 -19.46
N ARG A 5 -3.92 10.43 -20.77
CA ARG A 5 -4.85 11.47 -21.25
C ARG A 5 -6.31 11.05 -21.46
N ARG A 6 -6.74 9.88 -21.02
CA ARG A 6 -8.17 9.49 -21.01
C ARG A 6 -8.68 8.95 -19.67
N MET A 7 -8.13 9.41 -18.58
CA MET A 7 -8.81 9.32 -17.29
C MET A 7 -9.59 10.62 -17.10
N ASN A 8 -10.89 10.59 -17.39
CA ASN A 8 -11.77 11.75 -17.24
C ASN A 8 -11.64 12.32 -15.83
N GLY A 9 -11.15 13.57 -15.73
CA GLY A 9 -11.41 14.46 -14.61
C GLY A 9 -10.43 14.49 -13.44
N TYR A 10 -9.23 13.87 -13.52
CA TYR A 10 -8.26 13.96 -12.43
C TYR A 10 -7.12 14.91 -12.78
N SER A 11 -7.05 16.05 -12.07
CA SER A 11 -5.96 16.99 -12.18
C SER A 11 -4.64 16.36 -11.71
N GLU A 12 -3.53 16.64 -12.41
CA GLU A 12 -2.19 16.31 -11.96
C GLU A 12 -1.93 17.07 -10.65
N VAL A 13 -1.69 16.32 -9.56
CA VAL A 13 -1.21 16.91 -8.30
C VAL A 13 0.28 17.20 -8.46
N PRO A 14 0.76 18.44 -8.22
CA PRO A 14 2.17 18.74 -8.32
C PRO A 14 2.94 17.95 -7.25
N HIS A 15 3.88 17.12 -7.67
CA HIS A 15 4.76 16.40 -6.77
C HIS A 15 6.02 17.22 -6.51
N ASN A 16 6.25 17.60 -5.27
CA ASN A 16 7.48 18.24 -4.82
C ASN A 16 8.57 17.18 -4.57
N GLY A 17 9.64 17.22 -5.35
CA GLY A 17 10.90 16.54 -5.06
C GLY A 17 11.50 15.69 -6.20
N GLU A 18 12.83 15.75 -6.34
CA GLU A 18 13.61 15.00 -7.35
C GLU A 18 13.53 13.47 -7.16
N ILE A 19 13.39 13.00 -5.91
CA ILE A 19 13.28 11.58 -5.55
C ILE A 19 11.95 10.99 -6.04
N ASN A 20 10.86 11.73 -5.85
CA ASN A 20 9.54 11.31 -6.34
C ASN A 20 9.53 11.25 -7.88
N ASN A 21 10.26 12.13 -8.55
CA ASN A 21 10.42 12.08 -10.00
C ASN A 21 11.20 10.85 -10.47
N TYR A 22 12.26 10.44 -9.75
CA TYR A 22 13.02 9.25 -10.09
C TYR A 22 12.19 7.98 -9.91
N LEU A 23 11.52 7.84 -8.76
CA LEU A 23 10.62 6.71 -8.49
C LEU A 23 9.50 6.63 -9.53
N ARG A 24 8.92 7.76 -9.89
CA ARG A 24 7.88 7.83 -10.93
C ARG A 24 8.39 7.36 -12.29
N LYS A 25 9.59 7.78 -12.70
CA LYS A 25 10.21 7.33 -13.96
C LYS A 25 10.49 5.83 -13.96
N ASP A 26 10.97 5.28 -12.85
CA ASP A 26 11.21 3.83 -12.70
C ASP A 26 9.90 3.04 -12.80
N LEU A 27 8.84 3.49 -12.14
CA LEU A 27 7.51 2.89 -12.23
C LEU A 27 6.92 2.99 -13.64
N ASP A 28 7.11 4.10 -14.35
CA ASP A 28 6.65 4.26 -15.73
C ASP A 28 7.43 3.35 -16.70
N ALA A 29 8.72 3.18 -16.49
CA ALA A 29 9.53 2.23 -17.28
C ALA A 29 9.09 0.79 -17.04
N LYS A 30 8.84 0.41 -15.79
CA LYS A 30 8.29 -0.92 -15.42
C LYS A 30 6.91 -1.15 -16.01
N ALA A 31 6.03 -0.13 -16.00
CA ALA A 31 4.71 -0.18 -16.61
C ALA A 31 4.78 -0.42 -18.12
N THR A 32 5.71 0.24 -18.80
CA THR A 32 5.94 0.04 -20.24
C THR A 32 6.43 -1.39 -20.54
N ALA A 33 7.38 -1.89 -19.78
CA ALA A 33 7.87 -3.26 -19.91
C ALA A 33 6.77 -4.30 -19.64
N LYS A 34 5.95 -4.10 -18.59
CA LYS A 34 4.81 -4.97 -18.28
C LYS A 34 3.75 -4.92 -19.40
N ASN A 35 3.48 -3.75 -19.96
CA ASN A 35 2.54 -3.61 -21.08
C ASN A 35 2.99 -4.42 -22.30
N THR A 36 4.27 -4.35 -22.67
CA THR A 36 4.86 -5.18 -23.74
C THR A 36 4.73 -6.67 -23.43
N ALA A 37 5.02 -7.09 -22.20
CA ALA A 37 4.87 -8.48 -21.78
C ALA A 37 3.41 -8.97 -21.86
N CYS A 38 2.46 -8.14 -21.44
CA CYS A 38 1.03 -8.43 -21.56
C CYS A 38 0.59 -8.56 -23.03
N TRP A 39 1.05 -7.65 -23.89
CA TRP A 39 0.77 -7.70 -25.31
C TRP A 39 1.30 -8.98 -25.95
N ASN A 40 2.54 -9.38 -25.65
CA ASN A 40 3.13 -10.64 -26.10
C ASN A 40 2.35 -11.87 -25.61
N LEU A 41 1.81 -11.81 -24.38
CA LEU A 41 0.95 -12.88 -23.85
C LEU A 41 -0.37 -12.99 -24.63
N LEU A 42 -0.99 -11.84 -24.98
CA LEU A 42 -2.22 -11.82 -25.79
C LEU A 42 -2.03 -12.51 -27.15
N GLY A 43 -0.86 -12.37 -27.78
CA GLY A 43 -0.51 -13.06 -29.02
C GLY A 43 -0.49 -14.61 -28.91
N LYS A 44 -0.34 -15.14 -27.68
CA LYS A 44 -0.38 -16.59 -27.41
C LYS A 44 -1.80 -17.12 -27.15
N VAL A 45 -2.80 -16.24 -27.01
CA VAL A 45 -4.18 -16.64 -26.73
C VAL A 45 -4.83 -17.14 -28.01
N ARG A 46 -5.18 -18.44 -28.06
CA ARG A 46 -5.76 -19.09 -29.26
C ARG A 46 -7.20 -18.66 -29.58
N THR A 47 -7.84 -17.92 -28.70
CA THR A 47 -9.25 -17.49 -28.88
C THR A 47 -9.31 -15.97 -28.91
N LYS A 48 -10.27 -15.39 -29.64
CA LYS A 48 -10.56 -13.93 -29.67
C LYS A 48 -11.05 -13.35 -28.33
N ARG A 49 -10.70 -14.02 -27.20
CA ARG A 49 -11.11 -13.57 -25.86
C ARG A 49 -10.19 -12.47 -25.37
N THR A 50 -10.74 -11.37 -24.95
CA THR A 50 -10.00 -10.29 -24.29
C THR A 50 -9.68 -10.70 -22.88
N LEU A 51 -8.39 -10.74 -22.54
CA LEU A 51 -7.93 -10.91 -21.15
C LEU A 51 -8.01 -9.57 -20.43
N CYS A 52 -8.62 -9.52 -19.25
CA CYS A 52 -8.56 -8.37 -18.38
C CYS A 52 -7.53 -8.62 -17.28
N PHE A 53 -6.36 -7.99 -17.39
CA PHE A 53 -5.32 -8.07 -16.39
C PHE A 53 -5.77 -7.41 -15.08
N SER A 54 -5.37 -7.98 -13.94
CA SER A 54 -5.86 -7.55 -12.62
C SER A 54 -4.77 -7.68 -11.55
N LEU A 55 -5.10 -7.32 -10.33
CA LEU A 55 -4.20 -7.47 -9.17
C LEU A 55 -2.81 -6.87 -9.46
N TYR A 56 -1.73 -7.58 -9.18
CA TYR A 56 -0.37 -7.09 -9.40
C TYR A 56 -0.13 -6.64 -10.84
N THR A 57 -0.61 -7.40 -11.84
CA THR A 57 -0.42 -7.01 -13.24
C THR A 57 -1.12 -5.69 -13.58
N ALA A 58 -2.31 -5.45 -13.03
CA ALA A 58 -2.99 -4.17 -13.22
C ALA A 58 -2.23 -3.01 -12.55
N LEU A 59 -1.71 -3.22 -11.34
CA LEU A 59 -0.91 -2.20 -10.65
C LEU A 59 0.37 -1.87 -11.40
N GLU A 60 1.09 -2.90 -11.88
CA GLU A 60 2.30 -2.71 -12.69
C GLU A 60 2.00 -1.94 -13.99
N LEU A 61 0.96 -2.32 -14.73
CA LEU A 61 0.50 -1.62 -15.94
C LEU A 61 0.16 -0.16 -15.67
N CYS A 62 -0.30 0.14 -14.46
CA CYS A 62 -0.69 1.48 -14.03
C CYS A 62 0.46 2.25 -13.34
N GLY A 63 1.66 1.69 -13.26
CA GLY A 63 2.82 2.33 -12.63
C GLY A 63 2.59 2.64 -11.16
N VAL A 64 1.99 1.70 -10.41
CA VAL A 64 1.72 1.81 -8.98
C VAL A 64 2.70 0.97 -8.20
N GLU A 65 3.19 1.48 -7.07
CA GLU A 65 4.03 0.72 -6.14
C GLU A 65 3.27 -0.51 -5.60
N LEU A 66 3.94 -1.65 -5.57
CA LEU A 66 3.29 -2.92 -5.25
C LEU A 66 3.20 -3.17 -3.74
N PRO A 67 2.06 -3.70 -3.26
CA PRO A 67 1.95 -4.18 -1.88
C PRO A 67 2.78 -5.45 -1.69
N ARG A 68 3.17 -5.71 -0.43
CA ARG A 68 3.93 -6.91 -0.01
C ARG A 68 3.00 -7.95 0.66
N HIS A 69 3.53 -9.13 0.88
CA HIS A 69 2.92 -10.15 1.76
C HIS A 69 1.48 -10.53 1.41
N SER A 70 1.14 -10.66 0.12
CA SER A 70 -0.17 -11.19 -0.28
C SER A 70 -0.24 -12.71 -0.12
N THR A 71 -1.46 -13.23 -0.04
CA THR A 71 -1.72 -14.69 -0.09
C THR A 71 -1.89 -15.22 -1.51
N LEU A 72 -1.62 -14.40 -2.51
CA LEU A 72 -1.61 -14.81 -3.91
C LEU A 72 -0.39 -15.69 -4.21
N PRO A 73 -0.51 -16.71 -5.04
CA PRO A 73 0.65 -17.42 -5.57
C PRO A 73 1.49 -16.46 -6.42
N GLN A 74 2.79 -16.62 -6.38
CA GLN A 74 3.68 -15.82 -7.23
C GLN A 74 3.52 -16.24 -8.69
N LYS A 75 3.09 -15.34 -9.54
CA LYS A 75 2.87 -15.53 -10.99
C LYS A 75 3.25 -14.25 -11.74
N ASP A 76 3.60 -14.43 -13.00
CA ASP A 76 3.98 -13.29 -13.87
C ASP A 76 2.76 -12.43 -14.25
N PHE A 77 1.60 -13.09 -14.39
CA PHE A 77 0.37 -12.42 -14.80
C PHE A 77 -0.82 -12.85 -13.94
N TYR A 78 -1.66 -11.87 -13.64
CA TYR A 78 -2.95 -12.07 -12.96
C TYR A 78 -4.06 -11.57 -13.88
N VAL A 79 -5.08 -12.41 -14.08
CA VAL A 79 -6.20 -12.15 -14.98
C VAL A 79 -7.52 -12.36 -14.25
N THR A 80 -8.45 -11.43 -14.38
CA THR A 80 -9.81 -11.59 -13.86
C THR A 80 -10.72 -12.22 -14.92
N VAL A 81 -11.48 -13.22 -14.50
CA VAL A 81 -12.46 -13.95 -15.32
C VAL A 81 -13.80 -14.03 -14.61
N ARG A 82 -14.89 -14.17 -15.38
CA ARG A 82 -16.24 -14.30 -14.82
C ARG A 82 -16.56 -15.70 -14.30
N SER A 83 -15.98 -16.74 -14.93
CA SER A 83 -16.23 -18.13 -14.57
C SER A 83 -15.01 -19.01 -14.80
N LYS A 84 -15.05 -20.25 -14.29
CA LYS A 84 -13.98 -21.24 -14.52
C LYS A 84 -13.82 -21.59 -16.00
N GLY A 85 -14.89 -21.67 -16.75
CA GLY A 85 -14.87 -22.02 -18.19
C GLY A 85 -14.28 -20.94 -19.10
N THR A 86 -14.02 -19.73 -18.57
CA THR A 86 -13.38 -18.65 -19.33
C THR A 86 -11.88 -18.58 -19.14
N ARG A 87 -11.27 -19.51 -18.40
CA ARG A 87 -9.82 -19.63 -18.24
C ARG A 87 -9.18 -20.20 -19.50
N SER A 88 -7.97 -19.75 -19.81
CA SER A 88 -7.11 -20.39 -20.80
C SER A 88 -5.98 -21.16 -20.10
N SER A 89 -5.34 -22.09 -20.80
CA SER A 89 -4.23 -22.90 -20.30
C SER A 89 -2.88 -22.21 -20.51
N LEU A 90 -2.78 -20.92 -20.17
CA LEU A 90 -1.51 -20.21 -20.28
C LEU A 90 -0.69 -20.42 -19.01
N ASP A 91 0.58 -20.78 -19.20
CA ASP A 91 1.54 -20.89 -18.11
C ASP A 91 1.82 -19.52 -17.47
N ASN A 92 2.19 -19.53 -16.20
CA ASN A 92 2.50 -18.31 -15.43
C ASN A 92 1.35 -17.29 -15.30
N VAL A 93 0.09 -17.69 -15.62
CA VAL A 93 -1.09 -16.86 -15.45
C VAL A 93 -1.94 -17.39 -14.29
N ASP A 94 -2.25 -16.51 -13.34
CA ASP A 94 -3.22 -16.79 -12.28
C ASP A 94 -4.59 -16.20 -12.66
N TYR A 95 -5.59 -17.07 -12.78
CA TYR A 95 -6.95 -16.69 -13.15
C TYR A 95 -7.82 -16.56 -11.91
N ARG A 96 -8.29 -15.34 -11.62
CA ARG A 96 -9.19 -15.05 -10.49
C ARG A 96 -10.62 -14.82 -10.95
N ILE A 97 -11.55 -15.54 -10.34
CA ILE A 97 -12.97 -15.32 -10.59
C ILE A 97 -13.42 -14.09 -9.83
N TRP A 98 -14.01 -13.15 -10.56
CA TRP A 98 -14.57 -11.93 -10.02
C TRP A 98 -15.87 -11.57 -10.75
N ASN A 99 -17.01 -11.78 -10.08
CA ASN A 99 -18.33 -11.62 -10.70
C ASN A 99 -18.91 -10.21 -10.54
N ALA A 100 -18.33 -9.39 -9.66
CA ALA A 100 -18.76 -8.01 -9.53
C ALA A 100 -18.43 -7.20 -10.80
N LYS A 101 -19.28 -6.22 -11.12
CA LYS A 101 -19.03 -5.29 -12.22
C LYS A 101 -17.89 -4.36 -11.84
N PHE A 102 -16.85 -4.33 -12.65
CA PHE A 102 -15.67 -3.49 -12.46
C PHE A 102 -15.39 -2.62 -13.68
N ASN A 103 -14.65 -1.54 -13.47
CA ASN A 103 -14.14 -0.68 -14.52
C ASN A 103 -12.80 -1.22 -15.04
N SER A 104 -12.53 -0.96 -16.32
CA SER A 104 -11.26 -1.36 -16.95
C SER A 104 -10.64 -0.20 -17.70
N ILE A 105 -9.33 -0.28 -17.90
CA ILE A 105 -8.52 0.63 -18.70
C ILE A 105 -8.06 -0.15 -19.92
N ALA A 106 -8.28 0.41 -21.10
CA ALA A 106 -7.77 -0.14 -22.36
C ALA A 106 -6.58 0.71 -22.84
N PHE A 107 -5.49 0.03 -23.20
CA PHE A 107 -4.31 0.63 -23.81
C PHE A 107 -4.42 0.58 -25.33
N SER A 108 -3.67 1.46 -26.01
CA SER A 108 -3.73 1.61 -27.48
C SER A 108 -3.36 0.34 -28.26
N ASN A 109 -2.57 -0.56 -27.66
CA ASN A 109 -2.17 -1.84 -28.24
C ASN A 109 -3.15 -2.99 -27.94
N GLY A 110 -4.32 -2.72 -27.35
CA GLY A 110 -5.35 -3.73 -27.05
C GLY A 110 -5.20 -4.41 -25.69
N VAL A 111 -4.12 -4.14 -24.93
CA VAL A 111 -3.99 -4.61 -23.53
C VAL A 111 -5.09 -3.94 -22.70
N THR A 112 -5.78 -4.72 -21.88
CA THR A 112 -6.85 -4.22 -21.00
C THR A 112 -6.59 -4.67 -19.56
N CYS A 113 -6.67 -3.76 -18.60
CA CYS A 113 -6.56 -4.09 -17.20
C CYS A 113 -7.71 -3.54 -16.36
N MET A 114 -7.90 -4.11 -15.19
CA MET A 114 -8.83 -3.61 -14.18
C MET A 114 -8.40 -2.22 -13.71
N HIS A 115 -9.37 -1.33 -13.51
CA HIS A 115 -9.10 -0.01 -12.94
C HIS A 115 -8.42 -0.11 -11.57
N PRO A 116 -7.41 0.69 -11.22
CA PRO A 116 -6.62 0.57 -10.00
C PRO A 116 -7.43 0.56 -8.70
N MET A 117 -8.49 1.37 -8.58
CA MET A 117 -9.38 1.32 -7.40
C MET A 117 -10.11 -0.01 -7.29
N ASP A 118 -10.53 -0.61 -8.42
CA ASP A 118 -11.21 -1.90 -8.42
C ASP A 118 -10.23 -3.03 -8.08
N ALA A 119 -9.00 -2.92 -8.57
CA ALA A 119 -7.91 -3.81 -8.19
C ALA A 119 -7.62 -3.72 -6.67
N TRP A 120 -7.63 -2.51 -6.08
CA TRP A 120 -7.51 -2.32 -4.64
C TRP A 120 -8.62 -3.04 -3.87
N ILE A 121 -9.88 -2.90 -4.30
CA ILE A 121 -11.01 -3.62 -3.69
C ILE A 121 -10.83 -5.14 -3.83
N GLN A 122 -10.37 -5.62 -4.99
CA GLN A 122 -10.08 -7.03 -5.22
C GLN A 122 -8.96 -7.53 -4.31
N PHE A 123 -7.91 -6.74 -4.09
CA PHE A 123 -6.80 -7.06 -3.20
C PHE A 123 -7.21 -7.24 -1.74
N ALA A 124 -8.33 -6.69 -1.29
CA ALA A 124 -8.81 -6.87 0.07
C ALA A 124 -9.04 -8.34 0.46
N GLN A 125 -9.11 -9.27 -0.49
CA GLN A 125 -9.17 -10.70 -0.24
C GLN A 125 -7.80 -11.32 0.07
N TYR A 126 -6.71 -10.67 -0.35
CA TYR A 126 -5.37 -11.26 -0.41
C TYR A 126 -4.34 -10.51 0.42
N LEU A 127 -4.59 -9.25 0.78
CA LEU A 127 -3.70 -8.42 1.59
C LEU A 127 -4.16 -8.39 3.04
N ASN A 128 -3.21 -8.23 3.95
CA ASN A 128 -3.51 -7.79 5.31
C ASN A 128 -3.93 -6.30 5.32
N LEU A 129 -4.39 -5.81 6.45
CA LEU A 129 -4.88 -4.44 6.55
C LEU A 129 -3.79 -3.40 6.27
N THR A 130 -2.58 -3.60 6.80
CA THR A 130 -1.44 -2.70 6.59
C THR A 130 -1.14 -2.52 5.11
N GLU A 131 -0.99 -3.61 4.36
CA GLU A 131 -0.67 -3.55 2.94
C GLU A 131 -1.83 -3.01 2.09
N LEU A 132 -3.07 -3.16 2.57
CA LEU A 132 -4.23 -2.55 1.90
C LEU A 132 -4.26 -1.02 2.09
N VAL A 133 -3.82 -0.51 3.25
CA VAL A 133 -3.62 0.94 3.48
C VAL A 133 -2.46 1.44 2.61
N VAL A 134 -1.33 0.73 2.60
CA VAL A 134 -0.16 1.05 1.75
C VAL A 134 -0.57 1.20 0.30
N LEU A 135 -1.37 0.27 -0.21
CA LEU A 135 -1.84 0.32 -1.60
C LEU A 135 -2.80 1.50 -1.84
N ALA A 136 -3.71 1.81 -0.91
CA ALA A 136 -4.59 2.97 -1.04
C ALA A 136 -3.79 4.28 -1.11
N GLU A 137 -2.81 4.46 -0.23
CA GLU A 137 -1.95 5.64 -0.21
C GLU A 137 -1.05 5.72 -1.46
N ALA A 138 -0.56 4.59 -1.97
CA ALA A 138 0.17 4.55 -3.23
C ALA A 138 -0.70 4.99 -4.44
N LEU A 139 -1.98 4.61 -4.45
CA LEU A 139 -2.93 5.05 -5.46
C LEU A 139 -3.26 6.54 -5.34
N ILE A 140 -3.42 7.05 -4.12
CA ILE A 140 -3.61 8.49 -3.86
C ILE A 140 -2.41 9.26 -4.38
N ARG A 141 -1.20 8.84 -4.04
CA ARG A 141 0.06 9.46 -4.46
C ARG A 141 0.24 9.44 -5.98
N ARG A 142 -0.13 8.33 -6.63
CA ARG A 142 0.02 8.15 -8.07
C ARG A 142 -0.97 8.96 -8.89
N TYR A 143 -2.24 9.04 -8.44
CA TYR A 143 -3.35 9.56 -9.22
C TYR A 143 -4.07 10.76 -8.61
N GLY A 144 -3.72 11.18 -7.38
CA GLY A 144 -4.39 12.27 -6.69
C GLY A 144 -5.83 11.92 -6.26
N TYR A 145 -6.14 10.64 -6.07
CA TYR A 145 -7.48 10.25 -5.63
C TYR A 145 -7.79 10.81 -4.24
N ALA A 146 -9.01 11.31 -4.06
CA ALA A 146 -9.55 11.61 -2.75
C ALA A 146 -10.07 10.33 -2.04
N ILE A 147 -10.05 10.30 -0.72
CA ILE A 147 -10.53 9.15 0.09
C ILE A 147 -12.02 8.89 -0.20
N GLU A 148 -12.78 9.95 -0.45
CA GLU A 148 -14.21 9.90 -0.78
C GLU A 148 -14.47 9.09 -2.06
N GLN A 149 -13.57 9.16 -3.04
CA GLN A 149 -13.69 8.40 -4.28
C GLN A 149 -13.55 6.89 -4.06
N PHE A 150 -12.66 6.47 -3.13
CA PHE A 150 -12.59 5.07 -2.70
C PHE A 150 -13.87 4.62 -2.01
N THR A 151 -14.43 5.45 -1.14
CA THR A 151 -15.69 5.18 -0.44
C THR A 151 -16.85 5.06 -1.44
N GLN A 152 -16.99 6.01 -2.34
CA GLN A 152 -17.99 6.00 -3.41
C GLN A 152 -17.84 4.75 -4.29
N ARG A 153 -16.61 4.44 -4.68
CA ARG A 153 -16.35 3.24 -5.49
C ARG A 153 -16.70 1.96 -4.76
N LEU A 154 -16.38 1.86 -3.47
CA LEU A 154 -16.71 0.71 -2.63
C LEU A 154 -18.22 0.54 -2.47
N THR A 155 -19.02 1.60 -2.39
CA THR A 155 -20.49 1.52 -2.32
C THR A 155 -21.11 0.92 -3.57
N ALA A 156 -20.49 1.10 -4.74
CA ALA A 156 -20.95 0.49 -5.99
C ALA A 156 -20.81 -1.04 -6.01
N PHE A 157 -20.09 -1.62 -5.04
CA PHE A 157 -19.93 -3.06 -4.87
C PHE A 157 -20.80 -3.55 -3.70
N HIS A 158 -22.02 -4.00 -3.95
CA HIS A 158 -22.94 -4.43 -2.89
C HIS A 158 -22.42 -5.62 -2.08
N ARG A 159 -21.74 -6.58 -2.71
CA ARG A 159 -21.26 -7.82 -2.07
C ARG A 159 -19.85 -8.18 -2.55
N VAL A 160 -18.82 -7.66 -1.88
CA VAL A 160 -17.44 -8.04 -2.12
C VAL A 160 -16.80 -8.64 -0.89
N ILE A 161 -15.97 -9.65 -1.11
CA ILE A 161 -15.16 -10.25 -0.04
C ILE A 161 -14.10 -9.22 0.37
N GLY A 162 -14.01 -8.95 1.67
CA GLY A 162 -13.04 -7.99 2.20
C GLY A 162 -13.56 -6.55 2.32
N ARG A 163 -14.85 -6.28 2.08
CA ARG A 163 -15.45 -4.94 2.22
C ARG A 163 -15.11 -4.28 3.56
N ALA A 164 -15.34 -4.98 4.67
CA ALA A 164 -15.02 -4.46 6.01
C ALA A 164 -13.53 -4.11 6.18
N ARG A 165 -12.63 -4.83 5.46
CA ARG A 165 -11.20 -4.51 5.45
C ARG A 165 -10.90 -3.26 4.64
N CYS A 166 -11.58 -3.05 3.50
CA CYS A 166 -11.51 -1.80 2.76
C CYS A 166 -11.97 -0.61 3.61
N GLU A 167 -13.13 -0.73 4.26
CA GLU A 167 -13.67 0.31 5.15
C GLU A 167 -12.73 0.62 6.33
N ALA A 168 -12.11 -0.42 6.90
CA ALA A 168 -11.10 -0.26 7.94
C ALA A 168 -9.81 0.39 7.44
N ALA A 169 -9.37 0.04 6.23
CA ALA A 169 -8.18 0.63 5.62
C ALA A 169 -8.38 2.14 5.39
N LEU A 170 -9.52 2.56 4.86
CA LEU A 170 -9.81 3.97 4.60
C LEU A 170 -9.79 4.84 5.86
N LYS A 171 -10.09 4.28 7.03
CA LYS A 171 -9.98 5.00 8.32
C LYS A 171 -8.52 5.27 8.74
N LEU A 172 -7.57 4.51 8.20
CA LEU A 172 -6.16 4.58 8.53
C LEU A 172 -5.32 5.33 7.48
N VAL A 173 -5.91 5.61 6.32
CA VAL A 173 -5.24 6.34 5.22
C VAL A 173 -4.87 7.76 5.68
N LYS A 174 -3.64 8.16 5.39
CA LYS A 174 -3.07 9.49 5.62
C LYS A 174 -2.14 9.87 4.47
N PRO A 175 -1.89 11.15 4.21
CA PRO A 175 -0.87 11.55 3.26
C PRO A 175 0.51 10.97 3.63
N SER A 176 1.23 10.43 2.64
CA SER A 176 2.60 9.94 2.76
C SER A 176 3.30 10.04 1.41
N ASP A 177 4.61 10.27 1.39
CA ASP A 177 5.39 10.41 0.16
C ASP A 177 5.95 9.07 -0.33
N SER A 178 5.91 8.03 0.52
CA SER A 178 6.36 6.68 0.16
C SER A 178 5.57 5.58 0.84
N VAL A 179 5.61 4.37 0.26
CA VAL A 179 5.02 3.17 0.87
C VAL A 179 5.72 2.78 2.18
N GLN A 180 6.97 3.18 2.34
CA GLN A 180 7.73 2.87 3.56
C GLN A 180 7.34 3.79 4.70
N GLU A 181 7.08 5.06 4.45
CA GLU A 181 6.51 5.97 5.44
C GLU A 181 5.16 5.45 5.96
N THR A 182 4.30 4.99 5.06
CA THR A 182 3.04 4.35 5.45
C THR A 182 3.27 3.17 6.39
N ARG A 183 4.21 2.26 6.04
CA ARG A 183 4.55 1.10 6.88
C ARG A 183 5.14 1.50 8.23
N THR A 184 6.03 2.49 8.25
CA THR A 184 6.63 3.06 9.46
C THR A 184 5.55 3.57 10.41
N ARG A 185 4.66 4.41 9.90
CA ARG A 185 3.54 4.95 10.67
C ARG A 185 2.65 3.85 11.26
N LEU A 186 2.25 2.89 10.43
CA LEU A 186 1.38 1.80 10.88
C LEU A 186 2.09 0.85 11.87
N ALA A 187 3.41 0.67 11.77
CA ALA A 187 4.18 -0.08 12.75
C ALA A 187 4.14 0.58 14.13
N LEU A 188 4.34 1.90 14.22
CA LEU A 188 4.23 2.65 15.48
C LEU A 188 2.83 2.51 16.10
N MET A 189 1.79 2.70 15.29
CA MET A 189 0.39 2.57 15.71
C MET A 189 0.05 1.14 16.16
N LEU A 190 0.63 0.11 15.53
CA LEU A 190 0.43 -1.30 15.89
C LEU A 190 0.88 -1.60 17.33
N PHE A 191 1.94 -0.95 17.79
CA PHE A 191 2.46 -1.11 19.15
C PHE A 191 1.94 -0.08 20.15
N GLY A 192 0.97 0.75 19.74
CA GLY A 192 0.19 1.63 20.62
C GLY A 192 0.73 3.03 20.78
N LEU A 193 1.76 3.40 20.05
CA LEU A 193 2.19 4.79 20.02
C LEU A 193 1.10 5.68 19.40
N PRO A 194 1.02 6.95 19.78
CA PRO A 194 0.11 7.91 19.15
C PRO A 194 0.31 7.97 17.64
N ILE A 195 -0.68 8.46 16.91
CA ILE A 195 -0.54 8.70 15.47
C ILE A 195 0.46 9.84 15.29
N PRO A 196 1.61 9.64 14.63
CA PRO A 196 2.56 10.72 14.37
C PRO A 196 1.97 11.74 13.39
N GLN A 197 2.42 12.98 13.46
CA GLN A 197 2.16 13.96 12.41
C GLN A 197 3.05 13.65 11.22
N THR A 198 2.46 13.49 10.04
CA THR A 198 3.17 13.20 8.79
C THR A 198 3.58 14.49 8.08
N GLN A 199 4.69 14.47 7.35
CA GLN A 199 5.22 15.62 6.59
C GLN A 199 5.31 16.88 7.46
N TYR A 200 5.91 16.73 8.64
CA TYR A 200 5.92 17.79 9.64
C TYR A 200 7.05 18.81 9.39
N GLY A 201 6.68 20.10 9.37
CA GLY A 201 7.62 21.21 9.21
C GLY A 201 8.23 21.66 10.56
N ILE A 202 9.55 21.67 10.65
CA ILE A 202 10.31 22.19 11.79
C ILE A 202 11.01 23.48 11.35
N THR A 203 10.55 24.60 11.86
CA THR A 203 11.13 25.92 11.51
C THR A 203 12.33 26.24 12.41
N ASP A 204 13.44 26.55 11.77
CA ASP A 204 14.64 27.03 12.42
C ASP A 204 14.50 28.52 12.71
N SER A 205 14.44 28.89 14.00
CA SER A 205 14.26 30.27 14.44
C SER A 205 15.44 31.17 14.13
N GLU A 206 16.64 30.65 13.86
CA GLU A 206 17.83 31.45 13.57
C GLU A 206 17.86 31.96 12.13
N ASN A 207 17.38 31.13 11.18
CA ASN A 207 17.45 31.47 9.75
C ASN A 207 16.11 31.48 9.02
N GLY A 208 15.00 31.16 9.73
CA GLY A 208 13.66 31.09 9.17
C GLY A 208 13.38 29.91 8.25
N TYR A 209 14.35 29.00 8.06
CA TYR A 209 14.20 27.87 7.17
C TYR A 209 13.35 26.76 7.81
N THR A 210 12.43 26.14 7.04
CA THR A 210 11.59 25.05 7.51
C THR A 210 12.08 23.72 6.92
N TYR A 211 12.49 22.81 7.82
CA TYR A 211 12.84 21.44 7.50
C TYR A 211 11.61 20.55 7.59
N THR A 212 11.25 19.86 6.52
CA THR A 212 10.17 18.86 6.55
C THR A 212 10.74 17.50 6.92
N VAL A 213 10.13 16.81 7.89
CA VAL A 213 10.45 15.43 8.28
C VAL A 213 9.27 14.51 7.96
N ASP A 214 9.53 13.23 7.68
CA ASP A 214 8.49 12.28 7.26
C ASP A 214 7.41 12.15 8.32
N MET A 215 7.82 12.04 9.58
CA MET A 215 6.91 11.96 10.74
C MET A 215 7.52 12.63 11.96
N ALA A 216 6.65 13.15 12.83
CA ALA A 216 7.08 13.76 14.09
C ALA A 216 6.08 13.51 15.22
N TYR A 217 6.63 13.55 16.43
CA TYR A 217 5.92 13.76 17.69
C TYR A 217 6.37 15.10 18.29
N PRO A 218 5.77 16.23 17.89
CA PRO A 218 6.28 17.57 18.24
C PRO A 218 6.37 17.82 19.74
N GLN A 219 5.39 17.34 20.51
CA GLN A 219 5.36 17.47 21.98
C GLN A 219 6.53 16.79 22.69
N TYR A 220 7.19 15.82 22.04
CA TYR A 220 8.37 15.13 22.54
C TYR A 220 9.64 15.53 21.81
N LYS A 221 9.55 16.40 20.82
CA LYS A 221 10.64 16.73 19.89
C LYS A 221 11.33 15.50 19.29
N VAL A 222 10.55 14.51 18.88
CA VAL A 222 11.03 13.32 18.18
C VAL A 222 10.62 13.42 16.72
N ALA A 223 11.61 13.37 15.83
CA ALA A 223 11.47 13.31 14.38
C ALA A 223 11.87 11.91 13.89
N ILE A 224 11.16 11.39 12.92
CA ILE A 224 11.39 10.08 12.33
C ILE A 224 11.52 10.26 10.83
N GLU A 225 12.61 9.75 10.25
CA GLU A 225 12.91 9.81 8.82
C GLU A 225 13.19 8.42 8.28
N TYR A 226 12.56 8.05 7.18
CA TYR A 226 12.84 6.81 6.48
C TYR A 226 14.07 6.98 5.58
N ASP A 227 15.15 6.25 5.87
CA ASP A 227 16.36 6.24 5.06
C ASP A 227 16.32 5.06 4.06
N GLY A 228 15.90 5.37 2.84
CA GLY A 228 15.84 4.41 1.73
C GLY A 228 17.18 4.31 0.99
N ASP A 229 17.44 3.15 0.36
CA ASP A 229 18.66 2.91 -0.44
C ASP A 229 18.85 3.90 -1.60
N HIS A 230 17.79 4.58 -2.01
CA HIS A 230 17.87 5.59 -3.07
C HIS A 230 18.68 6.82 -2.64
N HIS A 231 18.67 7.20 -1.36
CA HIS A 231 19.43 8.33 -0.83
C HIS A 231 20.94 8.10 -0.92
N ARG A 232 21.40 6.86 -0.83
CA ARG A 232 22.82 6.51 -0.89
C ARG A 232 23.43 6.62 -2.29
N ARG A 233 22.61 6.60 -3.35
CA ARG A 233 23.09 6.68 -4.74
C ARG A 233 23.50 8.07 -5.17
N PHE A 234 23.06 9.11 -4.48
CA PHE A 234 23.37 10.51 -4.81
C PHE A 234 24.13 11.19 -3.68
N ARG A 235 25.46 11.28 -3.79
CA ARG A 235 26.34 11.88 -2.78
C ARG A 235 25.88 13.27 -2.31
N LYS A 236 25.41 14.12 -3.23
CA LYS A 236 24.90 15.46 -2.90
C LYS A 236 23.67 15.41 -2.00
N GLN A 237 22.75 14.51 -2.27
CA GLN A 237 21.53 14.33 -1.46
C GLN A 237 21.90 13.80 -0.08
N TYR A 238 22.73 12.77 0.01
CA TYR A 238 23.22 12.23 1.28
C TYR A 238 23.85 13.31 2.17
N VAL A 239 24.70 14.21 1.61
CA VAL A 239 25.31 15.30 2.38
C VAL A 239 24.23 16.28 2.90
N ARG A 240 23.25 16.63 2.09
CA ARG A 240 22.13 17.51 2.51
C ARG A 240 21.31 16.87 3.64
N ASP A 241 21.00 15.58 3.53
CA ASP A 241 20.23 14.85 4.55
C ASP A 241 21.01 14.79 5.87
N GLN A 242 22.32 14.55 5.85
CA GLN A 242 23.18 14.60 7.04
C GLN A 242 23.23 16.02 7.65
N GLN A 243 23.33 17.07 6.85
CA GLN A 243 23.29 18.45 7.33
C GLN A 243 21.93 18.79 7.96
N LYS A 244 20.83 18.39 7.34
CA LYS A 244 19.47 18.52 7.88
C LYS A 244 19.35 17.85 9.26
N ARG A 245 19.74 16.57 9.36
CA ARG A 245 19.70 15.80 10.62
C ARG A 245 20.55 16.44 11.71
N ARG A 246 21.76 16.91 11.36
CA ARG A 246 22.63 17.65 12.31
C ARG A 246 21.95 18.91 12.82
N ARG A 247 21.32 19.70 11.92
CA ARG A 247 20.64 20.94 12.32
C ARG A 247 19.43 20.66 13.19
N LEU A 248 18.62 19.65 12.86
CA LEU A 248 17.49 19.23 13.68
C LEU A 248 17.92 18.86 15.11
N ARG A 249 19.04 18.12 15.25
CA ARG A 249 19.59 17.80 16.58
C ARG A 249 20.05 19.04 17.34
N GLN A 250 20.63 20.03 16.68
CA GLN A 250 20.99 21.33 17.29
C GLN A 250 19.75 22.11 17.77
N LEU A 251 18.63 21.97 17.09
CA LEU A 251 17.32 22.54 17.48
C LEU A 251 16.64 21.75 18.62
N GLY A 252 17.32 20.76 19.20
CA GLY A 252 16.84 19.95 20.30
C GLY A 252 15.90 18.81 19.91
N TRP A 253 15.89 18.40 18.64
CA TRP A 253 15.11 17.26 18.17
C TRP A 253 15.92 15.97 18.24
N THR A 254 15.30 14.90 18.73
CA THR A 254 15.80 13.53 18.54
C THR A 254 15.38 13.05 17.15
N VAL A 255 16.36 12.76 16.29
CA VAL A 255 16.11 12.27 14.93
C VAL A 255 16.39 10.76 14.88
N ILE A 256 15.34 9.98 14.62
CA ILE A 256 15.38 8.52 14.47
C ILE A 256 15.32 8.19 12.98
N GLU A 257 16.31 7.44 12.52
CA GLU A 257 16.40 6.96 11.15
C GLU A 257 15.81 5.56 11.06
N VAL A 258 14.93 5.32 10.10
CA VAL A 258 14.25 4.03 9.91
C VAL A 258 14.68 3.42 8.59
N PHE A 259 15.07 2.18 8.63
CA PHE A 259 15.49 1.41 7.46
C PHE A 259 14.46 0.33 7.07
N ALA A 260 14.58 -0.18 5.86
CA ALA A 260 13.71 -1.27 5.38
C ALA A 260 13.74 -2.50 6.30
N ASP A 261 14.89 -2.75 6.92
CA ASP A 261 15.12 -3.88 7.83
C ASP A 261 14.32 -3.75 9.13
N ASP A 262 14.14 -2.54 9.66
CA ASP A 262 13.36 -2.27 10.88
C ASP A 262 11.86 -2.59 10.70
N LEU A 263 11.42 -2.62 9.46
CA LEU A 263 10.02 -2.90 9.11
C LEU A 263 9.80 -4.34 8.60
N TRP A 264 10.85 -5.17 8.55
CA TRP A 264 10.83 -6.48 7.91
C TRP A 264 9.86 -7.47 8.56
N ASN A 265 9.82 -7.53 9.90
CA ASN A 265 8.95 -8.42 10.66
C ASN A 265 8.48 -7.78 11.97
N THR A 266 7.52 -8.44 12.62
CA THR A 266 6.90 -7.93 13.85
C THR A 266 7.90 -7.69 14.99
N ALA A 267 8.97 -8.50 15.10
CA ALA A 267 9.97 -8.34 16.15
C ALA A 267 10.81 -7.07 15.94
N LYS A 268 11.24 -6.82 14.70
CA LYS A 268 11.97 -5.60 14.32
C LYS A 268 11.08 -4.35 14.42
N GLN A 269 9.85 -4.42 13.96
CA GLN A 269 8.87 -3.34 14.13
C GLN A 269 8.64 -2.99 15.60
N ARG A 270 8.63 -4.01 16.50
CA ARG A 270 8.52 -3.79 17.94
C ARG A 270 9.77 -3.11 18.51
N ALA A 271 10.96 -3.55 18.10
CA ALA A 271 12.21 -2.94 18.53
C ALA A 271 12.28 -1.46 18.12
N PHE A 272 11.95 -1.15 16.89
CA PHE A 272 11.83 0.21 16.38
C PHE A 272 10.79 1.04 17.17
N ALA A 273 9.59 0.51 17.41
CA ALA A 273 8.58 1.19 18.23
C ALA A 273 9.05 1.43 19.68
N GLN A 274 9.85 0.51 20.23
CA GLN A 274 10.47 0.66 21.56
C GLN A 274 11.52 1.79 21.56
N GLU A 275 12.32 1.90 20.52
CA GLU A 275 13.29 2.99 20.36
C GLU A 275 12.58 4.36 20.36
N VAL A 276 11.50 4.48 19.57
CA VAL A 276 10.68 5.70 19.51
C VAL A 276 10.04 6.01 20.87
N ALA A 277 9.48 5.00 21.57
CA ALA A 277 8.91 5.16 22.90
C ALA A 277 9.96 5.65 23.91
N THR A 278 11.17 5.11 23.85
CA THR A 278 12.30 5.52 24.70
C THR A 278 12.69 6.98 24.43
N ALA A 279 12.80 7.38 23.17
CA ALA A 279 13.06 8.77 22.78
C ALA A 279 11.97 9.73 23.26
N MET A 280 10.71 9.28 23.31
CA MET A 280 9.58 10.04 23.87
C MET A 280 9.52 9.99 25.40
N GLN A 281 10.37 9.24 26.07
CA GLN A 281 10.37 9.00 27.52
C GLN A 281 9.03 8.45 28.05
N ILE A 282 8.39 7.58 27.28
CA ILE A 282 7.13 6.89 27.64
C ILE A 282 7.31 5.37 27.58
N PRO A 283 6.56 4.59 28.37
CA PRO A 283 6.54 3.15 28.21
C PRO A 283 5.89 2.78 26.87
N LEU A 284 6.41 1.76 26.18
CA LEU A 284 5.76 1.21 24.99
C LEU A 284 4.46 0.50 25.40
N PRO A 285 3.27 0.94 24.91
CA PRO A 285 1.99 0.33 25.29
C PRO A 285 1.87 -1.14 24.84
N GLY A 286 2.52 -1.52 23.75
CA GLY A 286 2.56 -2.88 23.19
C GLY A 286 1.28 -3.35 22.51
N ARG A 287 0.21 -2.54 22.55
CA ARG A 287 -1.09 -2.82 21.88
C ARG A 287 -1.62 -1.53 21.27
N PRO A 288 -2.27 -1.59 20.09
CA PRO A 288 -2.84 -0.41 19.45
C PRO A 288 -3.81 0.33 20.36
N GLN A 289 -3.84 1.65 20.19
CA GLN A 289 -4.87 2.49 20.80
C GLN A 289 -6.28 2.04 20.37
N PRO A 290 -7.34 2.32 21.14
CA PRO A 290 -8.71 1.90 20.83
C PRO A 290 -9.16 2.26 19.41
N SER A 291 -8.82 3.44 18.91
CA SER A 291 -9.09 3.91 17.55
C SER A 291 -8.36 3.12 16.44
N CYS A 292 -7.26 2.43 16.80
CA CYS A 292 -6.40 1.69 15.88
C CYS A 292 -6.47 0.18 16.10
N ARG A 293 -7.34 -0.33 16.97
CA ARG A 293 -7.50 -1.78 17.25
C ARG A 293 -7.74 -2.62 16.02
N VAL A 294 -8.29 -2.03 14.99
CA VAL A 294 -8.51 -2.67 13.69
C VAL A 294 -7.23 -3.25 13.09
N LEU A 295 -6.04 -2.73 13.45
CA LEU A 295 -4.74 -3.25 13.00
C LEU A 295 -4.46 -4.68 13.47
N ILE A 296 -5.02 -5.09 14.62
CA ILE A 296 -4.89 -6.45 15.18
C ILE A 296 -6.18 -7.24 15.17
N ASP A 297 -7.29 -6.67 14.64
CA ASP A 297 -8.57 -7.36 14.62
C ASP A 297 -8.50 -8.61 13.74
N GLY A 298 -8.53 -9.76 14.36
CA GLY A 298 -8.47 -11.07 13.70
C GLY A 298 -9.64 -11.32 12.74
N SER A 299 -10.78 -10.62 12.91
CA SER A 299 -11.94 -10.71 12.00
C SER A 299 -11.60 -10.15 10.61
N LEU A 300 -10.66 -9.23 10.54
CA LEU A 300 -10.19 -8.58 9.31
C LEU A 300 -9.00 -9.32 8.68
N THR A 301 -8.46 -10.36 9.30
CA THR A 301 -7.39 -11.18 8.71
C THR A 301 -7.95 -12.11 7.63
N ILE A 302 -7.14 -12.38 6.62
CA ILE A 302 -7.51 -13.23 5.47
C ILE A 302 -7.99 -14.62 5.92
N ASN A 303 -7.43 -15.14 7.00
CA ASN A 303 -7.71 -16.50 7.50
C ASN A 303 -8.82 -16.58 8.55
N ALA A 304 -9.32 -15.46 9.08
CA ALA A 304 -10.31 -15.47 10.15
C ALA A 304 -11.61 -16.15 9.72
N ARG A 305 -12.12 -15.83 8.52
CA ARG A 305 -13.32 -16.51 7.96
C ARG A 305 -13.10 -17.99 7.68
N LYS A 306 -11.90 -18.40 7.21
CA LYS A 306 -11.58 -19.82 7.01
C LYS A 306 -11.53 -20.57 8.35
N ARG A 307 -10.97 -19.94 9.41
CA ARG A 307 -10.96 -20.49 10.77
C ARG A 307 -12.38 -20.58 11.35
N GLU A 308 -13.18 -19.55 11.20
CA GLU A 308 -14.58 -19.54 11.67
C GLU A 308 -15.45 -20.55 10.90
N TYR A 309 -15.30 -20.61 9.58
CA TYR A 309 -15.97 -21.62 8.75
C TYR A 309 -15.58 -23.05 9.17
N ARG A 310 -14.29 -23.32 9.39
CA ARG A 310 -13.80 -24.63 9.89
C ARG A 310 -14.35 -24.95 11.26
N ARG A 311 -14.35 -23.99 12.20
CA ARG A 311 -14.96 -24.15 13.54
C ARG A 311 -16.45 -24.46 13.46
N ARG A 312 -17.21 -23.75 12.64
CA ARG A 312 -18.64 -23.99 12.43
C ARG A 312 -18.91 -25.36 11.80
N LYS A 313 -18.09 -25.76 10.83
CA LYS A 313 -18.19 -27.09 10.19
C LYS A 313 -17.87 -28.20 11.19
N GLN A 314 -16.84 -28.03 12.00
CA GLN A 314 -16.44 -29.00 13.01
C GLN A 314 -17.47 -29.12 14.15
N ALA A 315 -18.05 -28.00 14.59
CA ALA A 315 -19.13 -27.98 15.57
C ALA A 315 -20.40 -28.66 15.05
N LYS A 316 -20.74 -28.51 13.77
CA LYS A 316 -21.85 -29.25 13.15
C LYS A 316 -21.58 -30.75 13.05
N HIS A 317 -20.34 -31.15 12.72
CA HIS A 317 -19.95 -32.55 12.63
C HIS A 317 -20.02 -33.24 14.01
N ASN A 318 -19.50 -32.57 15.04
CA ASN A 318 -19.54 -33.08 16.42
C ASN A 318 -20.96 -33.22 16.98
N LYS A 319 -21.88 -32.32 16.59
CA LYS A 319 -23.32 -32.46 16.96
C LYS A 319 -24.02 -33.61 16.23
N ALA A 320 -23.65 -33.89 14.97
CA ALA A 320 -24.18 -35.00 14.19
C ALA A 320 -23.66 -36.37 14.63
N SER A 321 -22.52 -36.43 15.30
CA SER A 321 -21.92 -37.66 15.85
C SER A 321 -22.39 -38.00 17.27
N GLN A 322 -23.23 -37.16 17.90
CA GLN A 322 -23.78 -37.36 19.23
C GLN A 322 -25.30 -37.75 19.23
N HIS A 323 -25.85 -37.95 18.04
CA HIS A 323 -27.14 -38.52 17.76
C HIS A 323 -26.97 -39.78 16.89
#